data_30bee89967756fefca4654606cc26ecb
#
_entry.id   30bee89967756fefca4654606cc26ecb
#
_cell.length_a   1.000
_cell.length_b   1.000
_cell.length_c   1.000
_cell.angle_alpha   90.00
_cell.angle_beta   90.00
_cell.angle_gamma   90.00
#
_symmetry.space_group_name_H-M   'P 1'
#
loop_
_entity.id
_entity.type
_entity.pdbx_description
1 polymer ?
#
loop_
_entity_poly.entity_id
_entity_poly.type
_entity_poly.pdbx_seq_one_letter_code
_entity_poly.pdbx_strand_id
1 'polypeptide(L)'
;PIAAAEAAGKARDIANRFETAVFLIAYGIAEKDGLYEADPHRYPYSQAFRHGMNILAALCAECSDDAEELLPTFNESDFIRNSAASDVREWTARWRDECREAVEGCRSIEIGPLASVDGDYFAATSECYEVLRFAENDLLGGHQERRVYEFLRAGTQEQYVYGRRMLIRHPLLTWNEYVRIKTGLALGDPDPLDQGEADTIDPVWLQEFVSMAYEPVPGAAKVCPNCGWTMTMRGKQPHCSSATCAKAVTGDFDKLDSVAHDAFRLSRGVMHYISSPGKLELAIAEAAAGLGLKYEMWPLKDTCDILIHLPDGRQLAVDAKAYGRAERLAREIEDDT
;
A
#
# COMPACT_ATOMS: atom_id res chain seq x y z
N PRO A 1 -9.62 -17.22 23.97
CA PRO A 1 -8.74 -17.04 22.80
C PRO A 1 -9.49 -16.46 21.59
N ILE A 2 -10.68 -17.00 21.24
CA ILE A 2 -11.46 -16.55 20.07
C ILE A 2 -11.90 -15.10 20.22
N ALA A 3 -12.51 -14.71 21.33
CA ALA A 3 -12.97 -13.34 21.58
C ALA A 3 -11.84 -12.30 21.55
N ALA A 4 -10.62 -12.65 21.98
CA ALA A 4 -9.47 -11.78 21.92
C ALA A 4 -8.98 -11.58 20.46
N ALA A 5 -9.04 -12.63 19.65
CA ALA A 5 -8.69 -12.55 18.23
C ALA A 5 -9.71 -11.72 17.43
N GLU A 6 -11.00 -11.85 17.74
CA GLU A 6 -12.07 -11.02 17.14
C GLU A 6 -11.93 -9.54 17.51
N ALA A 7 -11.63 -9.24 18.78
CA ALA A 7 -11.39 -7.88 19.25
C ALA A 7 -10.17 -7.24 18.57
N ALA A 8 -9.07 -8.00 18.44
CA ALA A 8 -7.88 -7.54 17.72
C ALA A 8 -8.15 -7.32 16.23
N GLY A 9 -8.97 -8.16 15.60
CA GLY A 9 -9.41 -8.01 14.22
C GLY A 9 -10.22 -6.73 14.02
N LYS A 10 -11.17 -6.46 14.91
CA LYS A 10 -12.00 -5.23 14.88
C LYS A 10 -11.16 -3.97 15.09
N ALA A 11 -10.25 -3.99 16.07
CA ALA A 11 -9.35 -2.85 16.32
C ALA A 11 -8.51 -2.52 15.08
N ARG A 12 -7.97 -3.54 14.42
CA ARG A 12 -7.19 -3.36 13.18
C ARG A 12 -8.05 -2.81 12.04
N ASP A 13 -9.29 -3.25 11.87
CA ASP A 13 -10.20 -2.72 10.86
C ASP A 13 -10.48 -1.23 11.08
N ILE A 14 -10.77 -0.84 12.32
CA ILE A 14 -10.99 0.57 12.71
C ILE A 14 -9.74 1.41 12.37
N ALA A 15 -8.56 0.95 12.77
CA ALA A 15 -7.30 1.63 12.49
C ALA A 15 -7.06 1.82 10.98
N ASN A 16 -7.26 0.78 10.19
CA ASN A 16 -7.06 0.80 8.74
C ASN A 16 -8.04 1.76 8.04
N ARG A 17 -9.30 1.74 8.44
CA ARG A 17 -10.33 2.62 7.87
C ARG A 17 -10.07 4.07 8.24
N PHE A 18 -9.66 4.33 9.48
CA PHE A 18 -9.31 5.68 9.93
C PHE A 18 -8.13 6.24 9.14
N GLU A 19 -7.05 5.48 9.03
CA GLU A 19 -5.87 5.88 8.27
C GLU A 19 -6.21 6.13 6.79
N THR A 20 -7.05 5.29 6.19
CA THR A 20 -7.56 5.49 4.82
C THR A 20 -8.38 6.78 4.71
N ALA A 21 -9.23 7.08 5.68
CA ALA A 21 -10.03 8.31 5.69
C ALA A 21 -9.13 9.56 5.76
N VAL A 22 -8.16 9.58 6.68
CA VAL A 22 -7.20 10.70 6.82
C VAL A 22 -6.44 10.93 5.51
N PHE A 23 -5.95 9.85 4.90
CA PHE A 23 -5.23 9.92 3.63
C PHE A 23 -6.09 10.51 2.49
N LEU A 24 -7.32 10.02 2.33
CA LEU A 24 -8.23 10.50 1.28
C LEU A 24 -8.64 11.96 1.49
N ILE A 25 -8.82 12.37 2.74
CA ILE A 25 -9.12 13.75 3.11
C ILE A 25 -7.93 14.66 2.82
N ALA A 26 -6.73 14.28 3.24
CA ALA A 26 -5.50 15.03 2.98
C ALA A 26 -5.28 15.23 1.47
N TYR A 27 -5.46 14.18 0.67
CA TYR A 27 -5.38 14.27 -0.78
C TYR A 27 -6.38 15.27 -1.35
N GLY A 28 -7.63 15.18 -0.95
CA GLY A 28 -8.66 16.06 -1.46
C GLY A 28 -8.48 17.54 -1.06
N ILE A 29 -7.88 17.79 0.12
CA ILE A 29 -7.50 19.14 0.56
C ILE A 29 -6.38 19.68 -0.33
N ALA A 30 -5.32 18.92 -0.53
CA ALA A 30 -4.17 19.34 -1.33
C ALA A 30 -4.52 19.48 -2.83
N GLU A 31 -5.39 18.61 -3.37
CA GLU A 31 -5.90 18.74 -4.74
C GLU A 31 -6.66 20.05 -4.92
N LYS A 32 -7.43 20.48 -3.92
CA LYS A 32 -8.18 21.73 -3.98
C LYS A 32 -7.29 22.95 -3.79
N ASP A 33 -6.25 22.86 -2.98
CA ASP A 33 -5.27 23.94 -2.80
C ASP A 33 -4.64 24.37 -4.13
N GLY A 34 -4.26 23.41 -5.00
CA GLY A 34 -3.75 23.68 -6.34
C GLY A 34 -4.77 24.30 -7.31
N LEU A 35 -6.07 24.13 -7.05
CA LEU A 35 -7.17 24.68 -7.88
C LEU A 35 -7.73 25.99 -7.33
N TYR A 36 -7.37 26.37 -6.12
CA TYR A 36 -7.95 27.47 -5.36
C TYR A 36 -7.66 28.85 -5.96
N GLU A 37 -6.51 29.02 -6.62
CA GLU A 37 -6.14 30.27 -7.29
C GLU A 37 -7.12 30.67 -8.40
N ALA A 38 -7.92 29.71 -8.91
CA ALA A 38 -8.84 29.95 -10.01
C ALA A 38 -10.26 30.35 -9.59
N ASP A 39 -10.91 29.68 -8.65
CA ASP A 39 -12.23 30.01 -8.08
C ASP A 39 -12.67 28.95 -7.03
N PRO A 40 -12.58 29.21 -5.73
CA PRO A 40 -12.86 28.22 -4.68
C PRO A 40 -14.32 27.76 -4.63
N HIS A 41 -15.26 28.57 -5.10
CA HIS A 41 -16.69 28.25 -5.08
C HIS A 41 -17.15 27.46 -6.30
N ARG A 42 -16.33 27.40 -7.33
CA ARG A 42 -16.67 26.81 -8.62
C ARG A 42 -16.35 25.32 -8.77
N TYR A 43 -15.46 24.82 -7.94
CA TYR A 43 -15.02 23.41 -8.02
C TYR A 43 -15.46 22.64 -6.79
N PRO A 44 -16.30 21.61 -6.92
CA PRO A 44 -16.65 20.75 -5.81
C PRO A 44 -15.41 20.00 -5.31
N TYR A 45 -15.41 19.63 -4.03
CA TYR A 45 -14.37 18.77 -3.48
C TYR A 45 -14.27 17.47 -4.27
N SER A 46 -13.07 16.91 -4.33
CA SER A 46 -12.80 15.69 -5.07
C SER A 46 -13.60 14.50 -4.54
N GLN A 47 -13.79 13.52 -5.39
CA GLN A 47 -14.43 12.27 -4.99
C GLN A 47 -13.63 11.57 -3.86
N ALA A 48 -12.31 11.72 -3.85
CA ALA A 48 -11.45 11.19 -2.79
C ALA A 48 -11.79 11.81 -1.44
N PHE A 49 -11.88 13.15 -1.36
CA PHE A 49 -12.24 13.86 -0.14
C PHE A 49 -13.59 13.39 0.42
N ARG A 50 -14.61 13.34 -0.43
CA ARG A 50 -15.95 12.85 -0.05
C ARG A 50 -15.95 11.42 0.42
N HIS A 51 -15.16 10.57 -0.23
CA HIS A 51 -15.01 9.18 0.18
C HIS A 51 -14.35 9.07 1.56
N GLY A 52 -13.29 9.83 1.81
CA GLY A 52 -12.64 9.90 3.11
C GLY A 52 -13.60 10.39 4.21
N MET A 53 -14.36 11.45 3.95
CA MET A 53 -15.39 11.94 4.88
C MET A 53 -16.46 10.88 5.18
N ASN A 54 -16.92 10.13 4.18
CA ASN A 54 -17.91 9.07 4.38
C ASN A 54 -17.36 7.92 5.24
N ILE A 55 -16.11 7.54 5.07
CA ILE A 55 -15.45 6.53 5.91
C ILE A 55 -15.36 7.06 7.35
N LEU A 56 -14.91 8.31 7.54
CA LEU A 56 -14.80 8.92 8.85
C LEU A 56 -16.16 9.03 9.55
N ALA A 57 -17.21 9.42 8.82
CA ALA A 57 -18.57 9.46 9.35
C ALA A 57 -19.07 8.10 9.83
N ALA A 58 -18.82 7.06 9.04
CA ALA A 58 -19.17 5.68 9.42
C ALA A 58 -18.40 5.23 10.68
N LEU A 59 -17.13 5.59 10.81
CA LEU A 59 -16.33 5.32 11.99
C LEU A 59 -16.83 6.09 13.21
N CYS A 60 -17.18 7.37 13.07
CA CYS A 60 -17.78 8.15 14.16
C CYS A 60 -19.08 7.50 14.65
N ALA A 61 -19.96 7.07 13.76
CA ALA A 61 -21.19 6.38 14.12
C ALA A 61 -20.94 5.03 14.81
N GLU A 62 -19.88 4.31 14.40
CA GLU A 62 -19.52 3.03 15.01
C GLU A 62 -18.80 3.17 16.35
N CYS A 63 -17.95 4.18 16.51
CA CYS A 63 -17.01 4.31 17.62
C CYS A 63 -17.48 5.26 18.74
N SER A 64 -18.57 5.99 18.56
CA SER A 64 -19.11 6.93 19.55
C SER A 64 -20.44 6.44 20.12
N ASP A 65 -20.70 6.78 21.37
CA ASP A 65 -21.99 6.49 22.03
C ASP A 65 -23.05 7.53 21.67
N ASP A 66 -22.65 8.78 21.35
CA ASP A 66 -23.50 9.92 20.98
C ASP A 66 -23.36 10.26 19.48
N ALA A 67 -23.63 9.29 18.62
CA ALA A 67 -23.45 9.45 17.16
C ALA A 67 -24.27 10.62 16.56
N GLU A 68 -25.41 10.98 17.15
CA GLU A 68 -26.25 12.11 16.68
C GLU A 68 -25.60 13.47 16.95
N GLU A 69 -24.79 13.60 17.99
CA GLU A 69 -24.10 14.86 18.36
C GLU A 69 -22.76 15.01 17.63
N LEU A 70 -22.19 13.89 17.15
CA LEU A 70 -20.88 13.82 16.50
C LEU A 70 -20.94 13.82 14.97
N LEU A 71 -22.12 13.67 14.38
CA LEU A 71 -22.30 14.01 12.98
C LEU A 71 -22.35 15.55 12.90
N PRO A 72 -21.21 16.27 12.93
CA PRO A 72 -21.22 17.63 12.46
C PRO A 72 -21.87 17.54 11.10
N THR A 73 -22.69 18.48 10.75
CA THR A 73 -23.11 18.69 9.38
C THR A 73 -21.85 18.46 8.54
N PHE A 74 -21.74 17.29 7.88
CA PHE A 74 -20.58 16.93 7.04
C PHE A 74 -20.63 17.82 5.80
N ASN A 75 -20.72 19.10 6.01
CA ASN A 75 -20.42 20.14 5.07
C ASN A 75 -18.91 20.18 4.94
N GLU A 76 -18.44 19.97 3.75
CA GLU A 76 -17.03 19.91 3.39
C GLU A 76 -16.26 21.14 3.90
N SER A 77 -16.84 22.34 3.80
CA SER A 77 -16.23 23.59 4.28
C SER A 77 -16.15 23.65 5.81
N ASP A 78 -17.21 23.22 6.51
CA ASP A 78 -17.22 23.20 7.97
C ASP A 78 -16.26 22.16 8.54
N PHE A 79 -16.12 21.01 7.84
CA PHE A 79 -15.14 20.00 8.20
C PHE A 79 -13.71 20.54 8.11
N ILE A 80 -13.39 21.26 7.02
CA ILE A 80 -12.03 21.83 6.85
C ILE A 80 -11.76 22.85 7.95
N ARG A 81 -12.71 23.76 8.23
CA ARG A 81 -12.52 24.80 9.24
C ARG A 81 -12.41 24.27 10.67
N ASN A 82 -13.20 23.27 11.02
CA ASN A 82 -13.35 22.81 12.40
C ASN A 82 -12.54 21.56 12.72
N SER A 83 -12.26 20.71 11.72
CA SER A 83 -11.62 19.42 11.94
C SER A 83 -10.26 19.33 11.25
N ALA A 84 -10.17 19.61 9.94
CA ALA A 84 -8.91 19.49 9.22
C ALA A 84 -7.87 20.55 9.63
N ALA A 85 -8.32 21.69 10.20
CA ALA A 85 -7.44 22.72 10.77
C ALA A 85 -6.99 22.40 12.21
N SER A 86 -7.55 21.39 12.85
CA SER A 86 -7.08 20.85 14.13
C SER A 86 -6.20 19.61 13.90
N ASP A 87 -5.46 19.22 14.92
CA ASP A 87 -4.66 18.00 14.90
C ASP A 87 -5.55 16.78 14.65
N VAL A 88 -5.14 15.90 13.75
CA VAL A 88 -5.88 14.67 13.40
C VAL A 88 -6.18 13.83 14.65
N ARG A 89 -5.34 13.88 15.69
CA ARG A 89 -5.57 13.22 16.99
C ARG A 89 -6.85 13.69 17.67
N GLU A 90 -7.29 14.92 17.44
CA GLU A 90 -8.50 15.45 18.03
C GLU A 90 -9.77 14.90 17.39
N TRP A 91 -9.69 14.35 16.17
CA TRP A 91 -10.84 13.78 15.48
C TRP A 91 -11.42 12.57 16.20
N THR A 92 -10.60 11.87 16.98
CA THR A 92 -10.99 10.69 17.76
C THR A 92 -11.26 10.98 19.24
N ALA A 93 -11.16 12.24 19.67
CA ALA A 93 -11.24 12.62 21.09
C ALA A 93 -12.54 12.20 21.78
N ARG A 94 -13.64 12.08 21.00
CA ARG A 94 -14.97 11.68 21.52
C ARG A 94 -15.32 10.21 21.23
N TRP A 95 -14.39 9.43 20.71
CA TRP A 95 -14.60 8.02 20.48
C TRP A 95 -14.45 7.23 21.80
N ARG A 96 -15.10 6.07 21.87
CA ARG A 96 -14.89 5.13 22.96
C ARG A 96 -13.42 4.77 23.09
N ASP A 97 -12.97 4.55 24.30
CA ASP A 97 -11.53 4.30 24.59
C ASP A 97 -10.95 3.17 23.75
N GLU A 98 -11.68 2.06 23.62
CA GLU A 98 -11.27 0.91 22.80
C GLU A 98 -11.06 1.26 21.31
N CYS A 99 -11.85 2.16 20.74
CA CYS A 99 -11.72 2.63 19.38
C CYS A 99 -10.58 3.64 19.25
N ARG A 100 -10.39 4.50 20.25
CA ARG A 100 -9.27 5.45 20.29
C ARG A 100 -7.94 4.73 20.40
N GLU A 101 -7.82 3.75 21.32
CA GLU A 101 -6.64 2.91 21.45
C GLU A 101 -6.31 2.14 20.16
N ALA A 102 -7.35 1.71 19.42
CA ALA A 102 -7.15 1.03 18.13
C ALA A 102 -6.44 1.92 17.08
N VAL A 103 -6.61 3.24 17.15
CA VAL A 103 -6.01 4.18 16.18
C VAL A 103 -4.74 4.88 16.69
N GLU A 104 -4.41 4.77 17.99
CA GLU A 104 -3.21 5.40 18.56
C GLU A 104 -1.89 4.98 17.89
N GLY A 105 -1.84 3.78 17.32
CA GLY A 105 -0.70 3.27 16.55
C GLY A 105 -0.68 3.67 15.07
N CYS A 106 -1.69 4.42 14.59
CA CYS A 106 -1.74 4.85 13.20
C CYS A 106 -0.79 6.03 12.96
N ARG A 107 0.07 5.94 11.95
CA ARG A 107 0.99 7.03 11.59
C ARG A 107 0.28 8.29 11.11
N SER A 108 -0.89 8.14 10.50
CA SER A 108 -1.73 9.27 10.08
C SER A 108 -2.18 10.16 11.24
N ILE A 109 -2.19 9.66 12.48
CA ILE A 109 -2.48 10.47 13.69
C ILE A 109 -1.33 11.42 14.04
N GLU A 110 -0.09 11.07 13.67
CA GLU A 110 1.10 11.89 13.90
C GLU A 110 1.26 13.01 12.86
N ILE A 111 0.40 13.05 11.85
CA ILE A 111 0.53 13.98 10.72
C ILE A 111 0.23 15.44 11.13
N GLY A 112 -0.53 15.67 12.19
CA GLY A 112 -0.91 17.03 12.60
C GLY A 112 -2.08 17.61 11.79
N PRO A 113 -2.29 18.94 11.78
CA PRO A 113 -3.34 19.59 11.01
C PRO A 113 -3.16 19.41 9.52
N LEU A 114 -4.22 19.05 8.81
CA LEU A 114 -4.18 18.86 7.34
C LEU A 114 -4.43 20.17 6.57
N ALA A 115 -5.07 21.15 7.22
CA ALA A 115 -5.34 22.46 6.63
C ALA A 115 -4.90 23.58 7.56
N SER A 116 -4.42 24.67 6.97
CA SER A 116 -4.27 25.96 7.62
C SER A 116 -5.40 26.87 7.14
N VAL A 117 -6.13 27.49 8.07
CA VAL A 117 -7.32 28.31 7.75
C VAL A 117 -7.07 29.75 8.18
N ASP A 118 -7.28 30.70 7.26
CA ASP A 118 -7.24 32.13 7.51
C ASP A 118 -8.50 32.80 6.93
N GLY A 119 -9.45 33.12 7.81
CA GLY A 119 -10.77 33.65 7.43
C GLY A 119 -11.55 32.66 6.56
N ASP A 120 -11.84 33.07 5.31
CA ASP A 120 -12.53 32.23 4.33
C ASP A 120 -11.59 31.39 3.46
N TYR A 121 -10.28 31.54 3.65
CA TYR A 121 -9.27 30.86 2.91
C TYR A 121 -8.70 29.68 3.68
N PHE A 122 -8.34 28.60 2.99
CA PHE A 122 -7.55 27.54 3.55
C PHE A 122 -6.43 27.13 2.57
N ALA A 123 -5.35 26.66 3.13
CA ALA A 123 -4.24 26.08 2.40
C ALA A 123 -3.94 24.68 2.94
N ALA A 124 -3.50 23.78 2.08
CA ALA A 124 -2.98 22.50 2.50
C ALA A 124 -1.68 22.71 3.30
N THR A 125 -1.51 21.93 4.37
CA THR A 125 -0.28 21.93 5.16
C THR A 125 0.81 21.11 4.49
N SER A 126 2.05 21.20 5.01
CA SER A 126 3.16 20.32 4.60
C SER A 126 2.83 18.84 4.75
N GLU A 127 2.02 18.51 5.77
CA GLU A 127 1.56 17.15 6.06
C GLU A 127 0.68 16.57 4.94
N CYS A 128 -0.21 17.39 4.36
CA CYS A 128 -0.98 17.00 3.18
C CYS A 128 -0.07 16.65 2.00
N TYR A 129 0.96 17.46 1.77
CA TYR A 129 1.89 17.23 0.66
C TYR A 129 2.79 16.02 0.90
N GLU A 130 3.13 15.69 2.13
CA GLU A 130 3.81 14.43 2.44
C GLU A 130 2.95 13.22 2.10
N VAL A 131 1.66 13.27 2.43
CA VAL A 131 0.72 12.23 2.02
C VAL A 131 0.66 12.09 0.50
N LEU A 132 0.61 13.22 -0.23
CA LEU A 132 0.55 13.22 -1.70
C LEU A 132 1.80 12.67 -2.37
N ARG A 133 2.96 12.83 -1.76
CA ARG A 133 4.23 12.35 -2.29
C ARG A 133 4.22 10.86 -2.64
N PHE A 134 3.37 10.09 -1.98
CA PHE A 134 3.16 8.67 -2.25
C PHE A 134 1.98 8.37 -3.18
N ALA A 135 1.22 9.39 -3.57
CA ALA A 135 -0.09 9.22 -4.21
C ALA A 135 -0.20 9.74 -5.65
N GLU A 136 0.87 10.27 -6.24
CA GLU A 136 0.84 11.02 -7.51
C GLU A 136 0.07 10.36 -8.67
N ASN A 137 -0.05 9.03 -8.69
CA ASN A 137 -0.75 8.32 -9.76
C ASN A 137 -1.83 7.33 -9.27
N ASP A 138 -1.87 7.00 -8.00
CA ASP A 138 -2.81 6.03 -7.43
C ASP A 138 -2.94 6.22 -5.92
N LEU A 139 -3.90 7.03 -5.52
CA LEU A 139 -4.11 7.45 -4.15
C LEU A 139 -4.19 6.30 -3.13
N LEU A 140 -5.08 5.33 -3.38
CA LEU A 140 -5.21 4.18 -2.48
C LEU A 140 -4.02 3.25 -2.57
N GLY A 141 -3.46 3.11 -3.78
CA GLY A 141 -2.31 2.26 -4.03
C GLY A 141 -1.06 2.76 -3.31
N GLY A 142 -0.78 4.06 -3.35
CA GLY A 142 0.36 4.66 -2.66
C GLY A 142 0.27 4.52 -1.14
N HIS A 143 -0.94 4.65 -0.57
CA HIS A 143 -1.15 4.41 0.86
C HIS A 143 -0.90 2.94 1.25
N GLN A 144 -1.43 1.99 0.47
CA GLN A 144 -1.22 0.56 0.71
C GLN A 144 0.25 0.18 0.63
N GLU A 145 0.95 0.68 -0.38
CA GLU A 145 2.39 0.47 -0.57
C GLU A 145 3.18 1.01 0.63
N ARG A 146 2.95 2.26 1.02
CA ARG A 146 3.63 2.91 2.13
C ARG A 146 3.53 2.10 3.41
N ARG A 147 2.33 1.66 3.80
CA ARG A 147 2.12 0.86 5.01
C ARG A 147 2.94 -0.42 5.02
N VAL A 148 2.91 -1.16 3.92
CA VAL A 148 3.65 -2.42 3.80
C VAL A 148 5.15 -2.16 3.78
N TYR A 149 5.60 -1.13 3.06
CA TYR A 149 7.02 -0.78 2.98
C TYR A 149 7.60 -0.36 4.34
N GLU A 150 6.87 0.46 5.09
CA GLU A 150 7.27 0.89 6.43
C GLU A 150 7.31 -0.30 7.41
N PHE A 151 6.34 -1.20 7.32
CA PHE A 151 6.33 -2.44 8.12
C PHE A 151 7.55 -3.31 7.81
N LEU A 152 7.88 -3.50 6.54
CA LEU A 152 9.09 -4.22 6.12
C LEU A 152 10.35 -3.56 6.68
N ARG A 153 10.50 -2.25 6.55
CA ARG A 153 11.67 -1.51 7.06
C ARG A 153 11.81 -1.55 8.57
N ALA A 154 10.74 -1.65 9.31
CA ALA A 154 10.75 -1.80 10.76
C ALA A 154 11.23 -3.19 11.22
N GLY A 155 11.13 -4.23 10.38
CA GLY A 155 11.59 -5.58 10.65
C GLY A 155 13.11 -5.74 10.61
N THR A 156 13.62 -6.97 10.76
CA THR A 156 15.04 -7.30 10.55
C THR A 156 15.40 -7.29 9.06
N GLN A 157 16.68 -7.41 8.72
CA GLN A 157 17.13 -7.53 7.33
C GLN A 157 16.54 -8.79 6.67
N GLU A 158 16.53 -9.91 7.39
CA GLU A 158 15.99 -11.18 6.94
C GLU A 158 14.47 -11.06 6.68
N GLN A 159 13.73 -10.44 7.59
CA GLN A 159 12.29 -10.16 7.43
C GLN A 159 12.02 -9.26 6.21
N TYR A 160 12.86 -8.24 6.00
CA TYR A 160 12.75 -7.35 4.84
C TYR A 160 12.92 -8.12 3.54
N VAL A 161 14.00 -8.90 3.41
CA VAL A 161 14.31 -9.69 2.22
C VAL A 161 13.23 -10.73 1.96
N TYR A 162 12.86 -11.51 2.98
CA TYR A 162 11.82 -12.52 2.87
C TYR A 162 10.48 -11.90 2.44
N GLY A 163 10.06 -10.83 3.10
CA GLY A 163 8.79 -10.17 2.81
C GLY A 163 8.73 -9.62 1.38
N ARG A 164 9.78 -8.93 0.91
CA ARG A 164 9.82 -8.45 -0.49
C ARG A 164 9.77 -9.59 -1.49
N ARG A 165 10.56 -10.66 -1.30
CA ARG A 165 10.52 -11.83 -2.17
C ARG A 165 9.14 -12.47 -2.21
N MET A 166 8.51 -12.64 -1.05
CA MET A 166 7.16 -13.18 -0.94
C MET A 166 6.16 -12.37 -1.75
N LEU A 167 6.17 -11.03 -1.63
CA LEU A 167 5.28 -10.15 -2.40
C LEU A 167 5.50 -10.26 -3.92
N ILE A 168 6.74 -10.42 -4.36
CA ILE A 168 7.08 -10.48 -5.78
C ILE A 168 6.66 -11.82 -6.38
N ARG A 169 6.88 -12.92 -5.66
CA ARG A 169 6.66 -14.29 -6.16
C ARG A 169 5.25 -14.78 -5.98
N HIS A 170 4.54 -14.30 -4.95
CA HIS A 170 3.20 -14.75 -4.60
C HIS A 170 2.17 -13.60 -4.68
N PRO A 171 1.87 -13.06 -5.88
CA PRO A 171 0.88 -12.01 -6.04
C PRO A 171 -0.56 -12.49 -5.72
N LEU A 172 -0.77 -13.81 -5.66
CA LEU A 172 -1.97 -14.51 -5.23
C LEU A 172 -1.62 -15.59 -4.22
N LEU A 173 -2.49 -15.77 -3.24
CA LEU A 173 -2.46 -16.88 -2.29
C LEU A 173 -3.79 -17.64 -2.36
N THR A 174 -3.73 -18.94 -2.37
CA THR A 174 -4.89 -19.77 -2.09
C THR A 174 -5.31 -19.62 -0.62
N TRP A 175 -6.54 -19.99 -0.29
CA TRP A 175 -6.99 -20.06 1.10
C TRP A 175 -6.04 -20.86 2.00
N ASN A 176 -5.58 -22.02 1.54
CA ASN A 176 -4.69 -22.87 2.31
C ASN A 176 -3.33 -22.21 2.57
N GLU A 177 -2.75 -21.55 1.59
CA GLU A 177 -1.49 -20.80 1.73
C GLU A 177 -1.65 -19.64 2.71
N TYR A 178 -2.73 -18.86 2.56
CA TYR A 178 -3.03 -17.75 3.45
C TYR A 178 -3.20 -18.23 4.89
N VAL A 179 -4.00 -19.28 5.14
CA VAL A 179 -4.19 -19.84 6.47
C VAL A 179 -2.87 -20.40 7.03
N ARG A 180 -2.07 -21.07 6.20
CA ARG A 180 -0.75 -21.56 6.61
C ARG A 180 0.12 -20.43 7.15
N ILE A 181 0.20 -19.30 6.43
CA ILE A 181 0.95 -18.13 6.88
C ILE A 181 0.32 -17.53 8.14
N LYS A 182 -1.00 -17.42 8.20
CA LYS A 182 -1.72 -16.93 9.39
C LYS A 182 -1.53 -17.82 10.63
N THR A 183 -1.12 -19.08 10.48
CA THR A 183 -0.73 -19.96 11.57
C THR A 183 0.77 -19.90 11.90
N GLY A 184 1.50 -18.98 11.27
CA GLY A 184 2.93 -18.74 11.52
C GLY A 184 3.86 -19.69 10.77
N LEU A 185 3.35 -20.36 9.73
CA LEU A 185 4.15 -21.24 8.89
C LEU A 185 4.49 -20.53 7.58
N ALA A 186 5.75 -20.26 7.36
CA ALA A 186 6.22 -19.66 6.11
C ALA A 186 5.86 -20.52 4.90
N LEU A 187 5.64 -19.88 3.74
CA LEU A 187 5.57 -20.58 2.48
C LEU A 187 6.99 -21.08 2.16
N GLY A 188 7.12 -22.38 1.95
CA GLY A 188 8.36 -22.95 1.42
C GLY A 188 8.50 -22.47 -0.02
N ASP A 189 9.49 -21.64 -0.28
CA ASP A 189 9.89 -21.34 -1.65
C ASP A 189 10.82 -22.48 -2.13
N PRO A 190 10.60 -23.00 -3.35
CA PRO A 190 11.49 -24.02 -3.92
C PRO A 190 12.87 -23.45 -4.31
N ASP A 191 13.13 -22.17 -4.12
CA ASP A 191 14.42 -21.55 -4.43
C ASP A 191 15.50 -22.02 -3.43
N PRO A 192 16.60 -22.63 -3.92
CA PRO A 192 17.72 -23.03 -3.08
C PRO A 192 18.35 -21.87 -2.27
N LEU A 193 18.09 -20.62 -2.64
CA LEU A 193 18.54 -19.43 -1.91
C LEU A 193 17.69 -19.11 -0.67
N ASP A 194 16.49 -19.68 -0.55
CA ASP A 194 15.55 -19.40 0.55
C ASP A 194 15.46 -20.50 1.61
N GLN A 195 16.14 -21.65 1.43
CA GLN A 195 15.98 -22.83 2.31
C GLN A 195 16.44 -22.63 3.77
N GLY A 196 17.09 -21.52 4.10
CA GLY A 196 17.51 -21.21 5.48
C GLY A 196 16.78 -20.02 6.12
N GLU A 197 16.15 -19.18 5.34
CA GLU A 197 15.57 -17.92 5.84
C GLU A 197 14.13 -18.10 6.36
N ALA A 198 13.34 -18.97 5.74
CA ALA A 198 11.92 -19.15 6.10
C ALA A 198 11.71 -19.65 7.55
N ASP A 199 12.59 -20.50 8.05
CA ASP A 199 12.49 -21.08 9.40
C ASP A 199 12.89 -20.07 10.50
N THR A 200 13.50 -18.94 10.15
CA THR A 200 13.97 -17.91 11.09
C THR A 200 13.01 -16.74 11.25
N ILE A 201 11.96 -16.68 10.42
CA ILE A 201 11.00 -15.57 10.45
C ILE A 201 10.05 -15.71 11.64
N ASP A 202 9.92 -14.61 12.41
CA ASP A 202 8.97 -14.55 13.52
C ASP A 202 7.53 -14.80 13.04
N PRO A 203 6.84 -15.82 13.57
CA PRO A 203 5.47 -16.13 13.22
C PRO A 203 4.49 -14.98 13.42
N VAL A 204 4.66 -14.15 14.44
CA VAL A 204 3.79 -13.01 14.73
C VAL A 204 3.98 -11.94 13.65
N TRP A 205 5.23 -11.62 13.33
CA TRP A 205 5.55 -10.71 12.24
C TRP A 205 4.94 -11.15 10.90
N LEU A 206 5.06 -12.45 10.60
CA LEU A 206 4.53 -13.01 9.36
C LEU A 206 2.99 -12.92 9.26
N GLN A 207 2.29 -13.16 10.37
CA GLN A 207 0.82 -13.02 10.45
C GLN A 207 0.37 -11.58 10.22
N GLU A 208 1.08 -10.60 10.79
CA GLU A 208 0.80 -9.18 10.61
C GLU A 208 1.08 -8.74 9.18
N PHE A 209 2.24 -9.12 8.66
CA PHE A 209 2.67 -8.82 7.31
C PHE A 209 1.66 -9.27 6.25
N VAL A 210 1.25 -10.54 6.28
CA VAL A 210 0.29 -11.05 5.29
C VAL A 210 -1.08 -10.40 5.40
N SER A 211 -1.50 -10.04 6.62
CA SER A 211 -2.77 -9.35 6.85
C SER A 211 -2.79 -7.92 6.33
N MET A 212 -1.62 -7.31 6.22
CA MET A 212 -1.45 -5.95 5.72
C MET A 212 -1.31 -5.92 4.20
N ALA A 213 -0.59 -6.89 3.64
CA ALA A 213 -0.23 -6.91 2.23
C ALA A 213 -1.31 -7.51 1.31
N TYR A 214 -2.14 -8.42 1.85
CA TYR A 214 -3.11 -9.18 1.06
C TYR A 214 -4.55 -8.83 1.44
N GLU A 215 -5.42 -8.83 0.42
CA GLU A 215 -6.87 -8.64 0.55
C GLU A 215 -7.62 -9.81 -0.10
N PRO A 216 -8.85 -10.15 0.34
CA PRO A 216 -9.66 -11.16 -0.33
C PRO A 216 -9.91 -10.80 -1.79
N VAL A 217 -9.91 -11.79 -2.67
CA VAL A 217 -10.31 -11.60 -4.07
C VAL A 217 -11.80 -11.31 -4.12
N PRO A 218 -12.27 -10.21 -4.72
CA PRO A 218 -13.68 -9.84 -4.75
C PRO A 218 -14.48 -10.68 -5.79
N GLY A 219 -14.64 -11.96 -5.53
CA GLY A 219 -15.30 -12.90 -6.44
C GLY A 219 -14.33 -13.64 -7.36
N ALA A 220 -14.89 -14.44 -8.27
CA ALA A 220 -14.09 -15.16 -9.25
C ALA A 220 -13.40 -14.20 -10.21
N ALA A 221 -12.08 -14.34 -10.38
CA ALA A 221 -11.28 -13.49 -11.23
C ALA A 221 -10.38 -14.31 -12.16
N LYS A 222 -10.04 -13.75 -13.32
CA LYS A 222 -9.00 -14.29 -14.18
C LYS A 222 -7.63 -13.86 -13.65
N VAL A 223 -6.63 -14.71 -13.86
CA VAL A 223 -5.23 -14.44 -13.50
C VAL A 223 -4.49 -13.90 -14.71
N CYS A 224 -3.74 -12.84 -14.53
CA CYS A 224 -2.88 -12.31 -15.58
C CYS A 224 -1.67 -13.24 -15.78
N PRO A 225 -1.46 -13.80 -16.98
CA PRO A 225 -0.38 -14.75 -17.23
C PRO A 225 1.02 -14.10 -17.12
N ASN A 226 1.12 -12.77 -17.18
CA ASN A 226 2.37 -12.06 -17.12
C ASN A 226 2.76 -11.67 -15.68
N CYS A 227 1.83 -11.11 -14.91
CA CYS A 227 2.15 -10.66 -13.55
C CYS A 227 1.63 -11.57 -12.44
N GLY A 228 0.77 -12.54 -12.74
CA GLY A 228 0.19 -13.45 -11.76
C GLY A 228 -0.91 -12.85 -10.88
N TRP A 229 -1.27 -11.57 -11.08
CA TRP A 229 -2.31 -10.92 -10.30
C TRP A 229 -3.70 -11.02 -10.95
N THR A 230 -4.73 -10.64 -10.20
CA THR A 230 -6.12 -10.70 -10.70
C THR A 230 -6.38 -9.64 -11.78
N MET A 231 -7.16 -10.02 -12.79
CA MET A 231 -7.62 -9.13 -13.86
C MET A 231 -9.02 -8.60 -13.53
N THR A 232 -9.28 -7.35 -13.91
CA THR A 232 -10.62 -6.75 -13.83
C THR A 232 -11.37 -6.94 -15.13
N MET A 233 -12.69 -7.17 -15.05
CA MET A 233 -13.53 -7.26 -16.25
C MET A 233 -13.88 -5.86 -16.77
N ARG A 234 -13.60 -5.58 -18.03
CA ARG A 234 -14.12 -4.43 -18.77
C ARG A 234 -15.08 -4.93 -19.84
N GLY A 235 -16.37 -4.88 -19.53
CA GLY A 235 -17.38 -5.57 -20.33
C GLY A 235 -17.17 -7.08 -20.27
N LYS A 236 -16.92 -7.72 -21.40
CA LYS A 236 -16.67 -9.18 -21.48
C LYS A 236 -15.17 -9.56 -21.50
N GLN A 237 -14.28 -8.59 -21.49
CA GLN A 237 -12.83 -8.84 -21.60
C GLN A 237 -12.12 -8.62 -20.27
N PRO A 238 -11.28 -9.57 -19.83
CA PRO A 238 -10.41 -9.39 -18.68
C PRO A 238 -9.27 -8.43 -19.05
N HIS A 239 -8.98 -7.49 -18.15
CA HIS A 239 -7.97 -6.47 -18.31
C HIS A 239 -7.03 -6.43 -17.12
N CYS A 240 -5.74 -6.53 -17.36
CA CYS A 240 -4.76 -6.31 -16.29
C CYS A 240 -4.63 -4.80 -16.01
N SER A 241 -4.59 -4.43 -14.73
CA SER A 241 -4.41 -3.03 -14.32
C SER A 241 -3.01 -2.47 -14.63
N SER A 242 -2.01 -3.33 -14.81
CA SER A 242 -0.68 -2.92 -15.26
C SER A 242 -0.69 -2.59 -16.75
N ALA A 243 -0.28 -1.37 -17.11
CA ALA A 243 -0.21 -0.94 -18.51
C ALA A 243 0.77 -1.80 -19.35
N THR A 244 1.82 -2.30 -18.73
CA THR A 244 2.78 -3.21 -19.37
C THR A 244 2.15 -4.55 -19.70
N CYS A 245 1.43 -5.13 -18.73
CA CYS A 245 0.70 -6.39 -18.94
C CYS A 245 -0.45 -6.23 -19.93
N ALA A 246 -1.19 -5.14 -19.89
CA ALA A 246 -2.31 -4.88 -20.77
C ALA A 246 -1.92 -4.89 -22.26
N LYS A 247 -0.68 -4.51 -22.58
CA LYS A 247 -0.13 -4.59 -23.93
C LYS A 247 0.35 -5.99 -24.33
N ALA A 248 0.79 -6.78 -23.34
CA ALA A 248 1.37 -8.10 -23.56
C ALA A 248 0.32 -9.23 -23.60
N VAL A 249 -0.80 -9.04 -22.88
CA VAL A 249 -1.87 -10.06 -22.82
C VAL A 249 -2.79 -9.92 -24.02
N THR A 250 -2.48 -10.70 -25.05
CA THR A 250 -3.31 -10.84 -26.25
C THR A 250 -3.69 -12.31 -26.44
N GLY A 251 -4.92 -12.62 -26.86
CA GLY A 251 -5.31 -13.97 -27.22
C GLY A 251 -6.63 -14.44 -26.61
N ASP A 252 -6.74 -15.76 -26.43
CA ASP A 252 -7.95 -16.43 -25.97
C ASP A 252 -8.08 -16.31 -24.43
N PHE A 253 -8.88 -15.37 -23.99
CA PHE A 253 -9.12 -15.10 -22.56
C PHE A 253 -9.87 -16.24 -21.83
N ASP A 254 -10.53 -17.14 -22.56
CA ASP A 254 -11.23 -18.27 -21.95
C ASP A 254 -10.24 -19.30 -21.38
N LYS A 255 -9.02 -19.33 -21.92
CA LYS A 255 -7.94 -20.22 -21.48
C LYS A 255 -7.14 -19.69 -20.30
N LEU A 256 -7.40 -18.46 -19.85
CA LEU A 256 -6.72 -17.93 -18.69
C LEU A 256 -7.15 -18.64 -17.41
N ASP A 257 -6.19 -18.88 -16.55
CA ASP A 257 -6.43 -19.42 -15.22
C ASP A 257 -7.44 -18.55 -14.46
N SER A 258 -8.25 -19.21 -13.65
CA SER A 258 -9.22 -18.54 -12.78
C SER A 258 -8.86 -18.82 -11.35
N VAL A 259 -8.98 -17.80 -10.52
CA VAL A 259 -8.81 -17.94 -9.08
C VAL A 259 -10.19 -18.01 -8.42
N ALA A 260 -10.32 -18.85 -7.40
CA ALA A 260 -11.53 -18.98 -6.62
C ALA A 260 -11.79 -17.72 -5.77
N HIS A 261 -13.04 -17.53 -5.38
CA HIS A 261 -13.48 -16.38 -4.56
C HIS A 261 -12.98 -16.41 -3.11
N ASP A 262 -12.41 -17.51 -2.67
CA ASP A 262 -11.80 -17.68 -1.34
C ASP A 262 -10.28 -17.47 -1.34
N ALA A 263 -9.72 -17.02 -2.46
CA ALA A 263 -8.30 -16.68 -2.54
C ALA A 263 -8.01 -15.24 -2.07
N PHE A 264 -6.73 -14.97 -1.85
CA PHE A 264 -6.22 -13.65 -1.47
C PHE A 264 -5.27 -13.13 -2.56
N ARG A 265 -5.28 -11.84 -2.75
CA ARG A 265 -4.38 -11.16 -3.68
C ARG A 265 -3.63 -10.04 -2.97
N LEU A 266 -2.49 -9.66 -3.49
CA LEU A 266 -1.87 -8.42 -3.05
C LEU A 266 -2.83 -7.24 -3.22
N SER A 267 -2.82 -6.33 -2.28
CA SER A 267 -3.50 -5.05 -2.46
C SER A 267 -2.90 -4.32 -3.67
N ARG A 268 -3.71 -3.45 -4.28
CA ARG A 268 -3.35 -2.81 -5.55
C ARG A 268 -2.02 -2.04 -5.47
N GLY A 269 -1.81 -1.28 -4.39
CA GLY A 269 -0.60 -0.51 -4.20
C GLY A 269 0.64 -1.39 -4.07
N VAL A 270 0.55 -2.44 -3.26
CA VAL A 270 1.65 -3.40 -3.09
C VAL A 270 1.99 -4.10 -4.41
N MET A 271 0.97 -4.47 -5.19
CA MET A 271 1.19 -5.07 -6.50
C MET A 271 1.90 -4.12 -7.47
N HIS A 272 1.50 -2.84 -7.52
CA HIS A 272 2.05 -1.87 -8.48
C HIS A 272 3.42 -1.34 -8.09
N TYR A 273 3.62 -1.05 -6.80
CA TYR A 273 4.79 -0.28 -6.34
C TYR A 273 5.87 -1.15 -5.70
N ILE A 274 5.54 -2.39 -5.28
CA ILE A 274 6.52 -3.32 -4.71
C ILE A 274 6.69 -4.56 -5.61
N SER A 275 5.60 -5.30 -5.86
CA SER A 275 5.70 -6.59 -6.55
C SER A 275 6.10 -6.45 -8.02
N SER A 276 5.48 -5.54 -8.78
CA SER A 276 5.77 -5.38 -10.21
C SER A 276 7.20 -4.91 -10.50
N PRO A 277 7.74 -3.87 -9.83
CA PRO A 277 9.13 -3.46 -10.01
C PRO A 277 10.11 -4.56 -9.58
N GLY A 278 9.86 -5.20 -8.44
CA GLY A 278 10.73 -6.23 -7.88
C GLY A 278 10.97 -7.44 -8.77
N LYS A 279 10.11 -7.69 -9.77
CA LYS A 279 10.36 -8.75 -10.77
C LYS A 279 11.62 -8.51 -11.58
N LEU A 280 11.92 -7.27 -11.94
CA LEU A 280 13.15 -6.92 -12.64
C LEU A 280 14.35 -7.10 -11.72
N GLU A 281 14.21 -6.70 -10.45
CA GLU A 281 15.26 -6.88 -9.44
C GLU A 281 15.63 -8.36 -9.28
N LEU A 282 14.63 -9.25 -9.14
CA LEU A 282 14.87 -10.70 -9.07
C LEU A 282 15.49 -11.25 -10.36
N ALA A 283 15.04 -10.81 -11.52
CA ALA A 283 15.60 -11.27 -12.79
C ALA A 283 17.10 -10.89 -12.95
N ILE A 284 17.51 -9.72 -12.47
CA ILE A 284 18.92 -9.30 -12.45
C ILE A 284 19.72 -10.17 -11.48
N ALA A 285 19.15 -10.46 -10.29
CA ALA A 285 19.81 -11.34 -9.32
C ALA A 285 20.00 -12.76 -9.86
N GLU A 286 18.98 -13.32 -10.52
CA GLU A 286 19.05 -14.62 -11.18
C GLU A 286 20.11 -14.65 -12.29
N ALA A 287 20.21 -13.57 -13.06
CA ALA A 287 21.26 -13.44 -14.08
C ALA A 287 22.66 -13.39 -13.45
N ALA A 288 22.84 -12.65 -12.35
CA ALA A 288 24.10 -12.61 -11.61
C ALA A 288 24.47 -13.99 -11.05
N ALA A 289 23.51 -14.72 -10.48
CA ALA A 289 23.69 -16.10 -10.03
C ALA A 289 24.08 -17.04 -11.17
N GLY A 290 23.43 -16.92 -12.33
CA GLY A 290 23.74 -17.68 -13.54
C GLY A 290 25.17 -17.45 -14.06
N LEU A 291 25.74 -16.28 -13.76
CA LEU A 291 27.16 -15.95 -14.05
C LEU A 291 28.12 -16.38 -12.93
N GLY A 292 27.62 -17.02 -11.86
CA GLY A 292 28.43 -17.46 -10.71
C GLY A 292 28.87 -16.29 -9.82
N LEU A 293 28.24 -15.12 -9.93
CA LEU A 293 28.52 -13.95 -9.09
C LEU A 293 27.78 -14.05 -7.76
N LYS A 294 28.44 -13.64 -6.68
CA LYS A 294 27.78 -13.47 -5.39
C LYS A 294 27.02 -12.14 -5.39
N TYR A 295 25.86 -12.13 -4.77
CA TYR A 295 25.05 -10.92 -4.65
C TYR A 295 24.26 -10.88 -3.33
N GLU A 296 23.83 -9.69 -2.95
CA GLU A 296 22.93 -9.43 -1.85
C GLU A 296 21.72 -8.66 -2.37
N MET A 297 20.51 -9.11 -2.03
CA MET A 297 19.28 -8.39 -2.36
C MET A 297 18.95 -7.38 -1.29
N TRP A 298 18.63 -6.17 -1.71
CA TRP A 298 18.19 -5.07 -0.84
C TRP A 298 19.05 -4.88 0.42
N PRO A 299 20.37 -4.71 0.27
CA PRO A 299 21.28 -4.60 1.40
C PRO A 299 20.88 -3.41 2.28
N LEU A 300 21.00 -3.57 3.60
CA LEU A 300 20.62 -2.57 4.59
C LEU A 300 19.19 -2.03 4.41
N LYS A 301 18.26 -2.92 4.01
CA LYS A 301 16.85 -2.61 3.76
C LYS A 301 16.68 -1.52 2.68
N ASP A 302 17.22 -1.79 1.49
CA ASP A 302 17.01 -0.98 0.29
C ASP A 302 17.95 0.23 0.11
N THR A 303 19.22 0.08 0.50
CA THR A 303 20.26 1.07 0.12
C THR A 303 20.52 1.04 -1.40
N CYS A 304 20.41 -0.14 -2.00
CA CYS A 304 20.29 -0.38 -3.44
C CYS A 304 19.50 -1.68 -3.65
N ASP A 305 18.98 -1.91 -4.85
CA ASP A 305 18.19 -3.11 -5.12
C ASP A 305 19.06 -4.38 -5.04
N ILE A 306 20.25 -4.34 -5.61
CA ILE A 306 21.16 -5.50 -5.66
C ILE A 306 22.60 -5.02 -5.49
N LEU A 307 23.34 -5.65 -4.58
CA LEU A 307 24.79 -5.49 -4.45
C LEU A 307 25.51 -6.72 -5.02
N ILE A 308 26.23 -6.58 -6.11
CA ILE A 308 26.95 -7.66 -6.78
C ILE A 308 28.43 -7.60 -6.39
N HIS A 309 28.98 -8.74 -5.94
CA HIS A 309 30.39 -8.88 -5.61
C HIS A 309 31.17 -9.45 -6.81
N LEU A 310 32.08 -8.66 -7.35
CA LEU A 310 32.89 -9.04 -8.49
C LEU A 310 34.11 -9.89 -8.05
N PRO A 311 34.64 -10.77 -8.92
CA PRO A 311 35.77 -11.63 -8.58
C PRO A 311 37.05 -10.88 -8.22
N ASP A 312 37.21 -9.64 -8.66
CA ASP A 312 38.34 -8.77 -8.37
C ASP A 312 38.22 -8.02 -7.04
N GLY A 313 37.16 -8.28 -6.25
CA GLY A 313 36.90 -7.69 -4.96
C GLY A 313 36.12 -6.36 -5.02
N ARG A 314 35.80 -5.85 -6.20
CA ARG A 314 34.92 -4.69 -6.35
C ARG A 314 33.47 -5.07 -6.08
N GLN A 315 32.68 -4.08 -5.69
CA GLN A 315 31.24 -4.20 -5.52
C GLN A 315 30.52 -3.30 -6.54
N LEU A 316 29.42 -3.79 -7.08
CA LEU A 316 28.56 -3.06 -7.99
C LEU A 316 27.19 -2.93 -7.35
N ALA A 317 26.79 -1.72 -6.98
CA ALA A 317 25.42 -1.40 -6.57
C ALA A 317 24.55 -1.20 -7.81
N VAL A 318 23.41 -1.86 -7.87
CA VAL A 318 22.49 -1.85 -9.00
C VAL A 318 21.11 -1.44 -8.51
N ASP A 319 20.53 -0.39 -9.13
CA ASP A 319 19.14 -0.01 -9.00
C ASP A 319 18.40 -0.35 -10.29
N ALA A 320 17.38 -1.19 -10.17
CA ALA A 320 16.60 -1.70 -11.29
C ALA A 320 15.42 -0.75 -11.59
N LYS A 321 15.50 -0.03 -12.69
CA LYS A 321 14.46 0.92 -13.09
C LYS A 321 13.80 0.51 -14.41
N ALA A 322 12.47 0.38 -14.41
CA ALA A 322 11.67 0.04 -15.57
C ALA A 322 10.81 1.23 -16.01
N TYR A 323 11.15 1.83 -17.12
CA TYR A 323 10.40 2.94 -17.72
C TYR A 323 9.73 2.53 -19.03
N GLY A 324 8.49 2.97 -19.20
CA GLY A 324 7.77 2.77 -20.46
C GLY A 324 8.32 3.58 -21.65
N ARG A 325 9.24 4.53 -21.39
CA ARG A 325 9.89 5.39 -22.39
C ARG A 325 11.32 5.69 -21.98
N ALA A 326 12.26 5.51 -22.91
CA ALA A 326 13.69 5.73 -22.69
C ALA A 326 14.00 7.21 -22.32
N GLU A 327 13.25 8.16 -22.87
CA GLU A 327 13.44 9.60 -22.61
C GLU A 327 13.13 9.98 -21.15
N ARG A 328 12.24 9.23 -20.49
CA ARG A 328 11.94 9.44 -19.07
C ARG A 328 13.09 8.92 -18.19
N LEU A 329 13.62 7.76 -18.53
CA LEU A 329 14.79 7.20 -17.83
C LEU A 329 16.01 8.13 -17.98
N ALA A 330 16.27 8.65 -19.18
CA ALA A 330 17.40 9.56 -19.42
C ALA A 330 17.33 10.81 -18.55
N ARG A 331 16.15 11.44 -18.41
CA ARG A 331 15.97 12.62 -17.55
C ARG A 331 16.23 12.30 -16.08
N GLU A 332 15.75 11.18 -15.56
CA GLU A 332 16.01 10.82 -14.16
C GLU A 332 17.50 10.53 -13.90
N ILE A 333 18.21 9.95 -14.85
CA ILE A 333 19.67 9.73 -14.72
C ILE A 333 20.41 11.08 -14.73
N GLU A 334 19.96 12.05 -15.51
CA GLU A 334 20.54 13.41 -15.54
C GLU A 334 20.26 14.19 -14.24
N ASP A 335 19.10 13.98 -13.62
CA ASP A 335 18.73 14.64 -12.36
C ASP A 335 19.46 14.02 -11.14
N ASP A 336 19.90 12.76 -11.20
CA ASP A 336 20.61 12.04 -10.13
C ASP A 336 22.16 12.22 -10.19
N THR A 337 22.70 12.93 -11.20
CA THR A 337 24.14 13.18 -11.38
C THR A 337 24.51 14.63 -11.08
#